data_afe8bcb2497126a6cc9a9e1a80213b77
#
_entry.id   afe8bcb2497126a6cc9a9e1a80213b77
#
_cell.length_a   1.000
_cell.length_b   1.000
_cell.length_c   1.000
_cell.angle_alpha   90.00
_cell.angle_beta   90.00
_cell.angle_gamma   90.00
#
_symmetry.space_group_name_H-M   'P 1'
#
loop_
_entity.id
_entity.type
_entity.pdbx_description
1 polymer ?
#
loop_
_entity_poly.entity_id
_entity_poly.type
_entity_poly.pdbx_seq_one_letter_code
_entity_poly.pdbx_strand_id
1 'polypeptide(L)'
;MKYQLQLLIFILLCLAGRLDASPLYDYGLYLKSHAVPAPERSTLYLDDNQPFSVKNDLTISFQIYIRANEADYGSILHLKTDKGQIIRFSFVAGEQNHAPALMLNDEIIIIDKPIELEKWINVSLNLRQKDNVIEIEYDKKKMSSTFPLQETNSVTITFGQMLGYQAEVAPVNLRDINIIQDGKLTREWKLWKHNDNLCYDEKEGAVARAVQPLWLIDNHIEWKTINKITTSSRVGIAFDARCALFYVVSPESVKVLDEDGRLKQETAVRGGYPAVEYPNHLLYDTLSNALVSYSLTENIISRFSFADGKWSNEVRNTKEPNNYNHAKAFNPADSSFYFFGGYGFYKYRNDLFRMKSGSEIMEQIKYDHPLYPRYSAAMAVVGDELYIFGGKGNKYGKQELTTHYYLGLYAINLKSKQSRTIWEKKDDNKETIMLPPCTSNRQTVLSMPYLRTTGEHCGKFP
;
A
#
# COMPACT_ATOMS: atom_id res chain seq x y z
N MET A 1 -45.64 10.66 1.56
CA MET A 1 -44.68 11.80 1.63
C MET A 1 -43.60 11.64 2.69
N LYS A 2 -43.88 11.33 3.96
CA LYS A 2 -42.83 11.19 5.01
C LYS A 2 -41.75 10.11 4.71
N TYR A 3 -42.16 8.94 4.22
CA TYR A 3 -41.25 7.84 3.88
C TYR A 3 -40.39 8.10 2.63
N GLN A 4 -40.92 8.84 1.67
CA GLN A 4 -40.17 9.22 0.47
C GLN A 4 -39.10 10.28 0.79
N LEU A 5 -39.37 11.19 1.74
CA LEU A 5 -38.40 12.17 2.21
C LEU A 5 -37.26 11.50 3.03
N GLN A 6 -37.63 10.51 3.87
CA GLN A 6 -36.63 9.74 4.63
C GLN A 6 -35.73 8.88 3.73
N LEU A 7 -36.31 8.30 2.67
CA LEU A 7 -35.53 7.55 1.67
C LEU A 7 -34.61 8.46 0.87
N LEU A 8 -35.06 9.66 0.50
CA LEU A 8 -34.25 10.64 -0.21
C LEU A 8 -33.09 11.18 0.64
N ILE A 9 -33.34 11.42 1.94
CA ILE A 9 -32.29 11.82 2.90
C ILE A 9 -31.29 10.69 3.11
N PHE A 10 -31.74 9.44 3.17
CA PHE A 10 -30.84 8.29 3.30
C PHE A 10 -29.98 8.08 2.04
N ILE A 11 -30.56 8.26 0.85
CA ILE A 11 -29.83 8.21 -0.43
C ILE A 11 -28.83 9.38 -0.54
N LEU A 12 -29.19 10.59 -0.12
CA LEU A 12 -28.30 11.75 -0.06
C LEU A 12 -27.17 11.56 0.96
N LEU A 13 -27.42 10.94 2.10
CA LEU A 13 -26.38 10.59 3.07
C LEU A 13 -25.46 9.48 2.55
N CYS A 14 -25.98 8.51 1.79
CA CYS A 14 -25.16 7.48 1.14
C CYS A 14 -24.34 8.03 -0.05
N LEU A 15 -24.81 9.09 -0.72
CA LEU A 15 -24.06 9.77 -1.80
C LEU A 15 -23.03 10.80 -1.29
N ALA A 16 -23.29 11.40 -0.11
CA ALA A 16 -22.32 12.28 0.56
C ALA A 16 -21.15 11.52 1.24
N GLY A 17 -21.25 10.21 1.39
CA GLY A 17 -20.28 9.36 2.07
C GLY A 17 -19.10 8.86 1.22
N ARG A 18 -18.84 9.41 0.04
CA ARG A 18 -17.53 9.31 -0.61
C ARG A 18 -16.70 10.57 -0.37
N LEU A 19 -16.46 10.87 0.88
CA LEU A 19 -15.23 11.56 1.25
C LEU A 19 -14.11 10.52 0.99
N ASP A 20 -13.33 10.74 -0.06
CA ASP A 20 -12.02 10.12 -0.17
C ASP A 20 -11.33 10.46 1.16
N ALA A 21 -11.22 9.47 2.02
CA ALA A 21 -10.47 9.62 3.24
C ALA A 21 -9.05 9.97 2.80
N SER A 22 -8.67 11.22 2.98
CA SER A 22 -7.27 11.65 2.85
C SER A 22 -6.47 10.68 3.70
N PRO A 23 -5.35 10.13 3.21
CA PRO A 23 -4.56 9.24 4.04
C PRO A 23 -4.29 9.93 5.36
N LEU A 24 -4.37 9.16 6.46
CA LEU A 24 -4.18 9.60 7.85
C LEU A 24 -2.86 10.37 8.09
N TYR A 25 -1.99 10.43 7.08
CA TYR A 25 -0.69 11.06 7.10
C TYR A 25 -0.28 11.54 5.71
N ASP A 26 0.52 12.59 5.64
CA ASP A 26 1.12 13.09 4.41
C ASP A 26 2.19 12.13 3.89
N TYR A 27 2.21 11.95 2.59
CA TYR A 27 3.21 11.18 1.86
C TYR A 27 3.76 12.03 0.70
N GLY A 28 4.87 11.63 0.14
CA GLY A 28 5.50 12.27 -1.00
C GLY A 28 6.99 12.52 -0.79
N LEU A 29 7.56 13.36 -1.65
CA LEU A 29 8.95 13.77 -1.62
C LEU A 29 9.04 15.27 -1.31
N TYR A 30 9.78 15.64 -0.26
CA TYR A 30 10.14 17.04 -0.05
C TYR A 30 11.35 17.40 -0.91
N LEU A 31 11.20 18.41 -1.74
CA LEU A 31 12.29 18.97 -2.53
C LEU A 31 13.11 19.94 -1.65
N LYS A 32 14.28 19.48 -1.22
CA LYS A 32 15.25 20.33 -0.49
C LYS A 32 15.72 21.45 -1.39
N SER A 33 15.55 22.68 -0.93
CA SER A 33 15.71 23.88 -1.71
C SER A 33 17.10 24.54 -1.53
N HIS A 34 17.19 25.78 -1.92
CA HIS A 34 18.34 26.64 -1.74
C HIS A 34 18.75 26.92 -0.27
N ALA A 35 17.94 26.48 0.69
CA ALA A 35 18.34 26.49 2.12
C ALA A 35 19.52 25.54 2.41
N VAL A 36 19.80 24.59 1.51
CA VAL A 36 20.96 23.70 1.58
C VAL A 36 21.92 23.97 0.40
N PRO A 37 23.23 23.60 0.52
CA PRO A 37 24.16 23.68 -0.57
C PRO A 37 23.67 22.93 -1.82
N ALA A 38 24.02 23.41 -3.02
CA ALA A 38 23.56 22.85 -4.28
C ALA A 38 23.72 21.31 -4.42
N PRO A 39 24.83 20.67 -3.94
CA PRO A 39 24.97 19.21 -4.00
C PRO A 39 23.99 18.43 -3.11
N GLU A 40 23.36 19.09 -2.14
CA GLU A 40 22.44 18.48 -1.18
C GLU A 40 20.96 18.68 -1.57
N ARG A 41 20.69 19.48 -2.60
CA ARG A 41 19.34 19.76 -3.10
C ARG A 41 18.71 18.51 -3.72
N SER A 42 17.40 18.39 -3.63
CA SER A 42 16.70 17.23 -4.16
C SER A 42 16.43 17.35 -5.66
N THR A 43 16.53 16.21 -6.33
CA THR A 43 16.13 16.03 -7.72
C THR A 43 15.31 14.75 -7.85
N LEU A 44 14.26 14.75 -8.67
CA LEU A 44 13.53 13.55 -9.04
C LEU A 44 13.50 13.43 -10.56
N TYR A 45 14.14 12.40 -11.10
CA TYR A 45 14.11 12.04 -12.51
C TYR A 45 12.99 11.03 -12.75
N LEU A 46 12.03 11.33 -13.60
CA LEU A 46 10.99 10.39 -14.00
C LEU A 46 11.53 9.42 -15.06
N ASP A 47 11.05 8.18 -15.01
CA ASP A 47 11.41 7.08 -15.93
C ASP A 47 12.94 6.89 -16.06
N ASP A 48 13.65 7.02 -14.95
CA ASP A 48 15.13 7.00 -14.88
C ASP A 48 15.80 7.97 -15.88
N ASN A 49 15.19 9.15 -16.05
CA ASN A 49 15.57 10.19 -17.00
C ASN A 49 15.43 9.82 -18.49
N GLN A 50 14.64 8.78 -18.81
CA GLN A 50 14.28 8.47 -20.19
C GLN A 50 13.29 9.49 -20.73
N PRO A 51 13.37 9.84 -22.03
CA PRO A 51 12.48 10.84 -22.62
C PRO A 51 11.08 10.28 -22.86
N PHE A 52 10.06 11.08 -22.56
CA PHE A 52 8.66 10.82 -22.91
C PHE A 52 8.37 11.31 -24.32
N SER A 53 7.71 10.48 -25.14
CA SER A 53 7.31 10.87 -26.48
C SER A 53 6.21 11.94 -26.46
N VAL A 54 6.36 12.96 -27.30
CA VAL A 54 5.34 13.99 -27.55
C VAL A 54 4.86 13.84 -29.00
N LYS A 55 3.78 13.08 -29.22
CA LYS A 55 3.24 12.86 -30.58
C LYS A 55 2.10 13.79 -30.93
N ASN A 56 1.16 13.98 -30.02
CA ASN A 56 0.07 14.95 -30.13
C ASN A 56 -0.01 15.77 -28.86
N ASP A 57 -0.42 15.11 -27.75
CA ASP A 57 -0.59 15.73 -26.44
C ASP A 57 0.20 14.99 -25.37
N LEU A 58 0.88 15.74 -24.52
CA LEU A 58 1.52 15.22 -23.31
C LEU A 58 1.10 16.08 -22.12
N THR A 59 0.39 15.48 -21.16
CA THR A 59 0.03 16.15 -19.92
C THR A 59 0.81 15.57 -18.76
N ILE A 60 1.41 16.45 -17.96
CA ILE A 60 2.05 16.14 -16.68
C ILE A 60 1.19 16.76 -15.60
N SER A 61 0.59 15.98 -14.71
CA SER A 61 -0.14 16.47 -13.53
C SER A 61 0.48 15.98 -12.25
N PHE A 62 0.45 16.80 -11.20
CA PHE A 62 1.03 16.51 -9.90
C PHE A 62 0.43 17.38 -8.82
N GLN A 63 0.71 17.04 -7.56
CA GLN A 63 0.33 17.86 -6.41
C GLN A 63 1.57 18.42 -5.72
N ILE A 64 1.48 19.67 -5.28
CA ILE A 64 2.49 20.32 -4.46
C ILE A 64 1.86 20.85 -3.17
N TYR A 65 2.66 20.86 -2.10
CA TYR A 65 2.30 21.46 -0.80
C TYR A 65 3.44 22.36 -0.37
N ILE A 66 3.12 23.63 -0.12
CA ILE A 66 4.09 24.67 0.26
C ILE A 66 3.99 24.85 1.76
N ARG A 67 5.12 24.68 2.47
CA ARG A 67 5.18 24.80 3.92
C ARG A 67 5.20 26.24 4.35
N ALA A 68 4.55 26.57 5.47
CA ALA A 68 4.73 27.85 6.13
C ALA A 68 6.18 28.02 6.61
N ASN A 69 6.64 29.28 6.67
CA ASN A 69 7.96 29.69 7.16
C ASN A 69 9.16 29.18 6.34
N GLU A 70 8.94 28.75 5.11
CA GLU A 70 10.00 28.43 4.15
C GLU A 70 9.98 29.44 3.00
N ALA A 71 11.09 29.56 2.29
CA ALA A 71 11.16 30.45 1.13
C ALA A 71 10.30 29.88 -0.01
N ASP A 72 9.38 30.65 -0.53
CA ASP A 72 8.37 30.25 -1.51
C ASP A 72 8.76 30.63 -2.95
N TYR A 73 10.04 30.51 -3.31
CA TYR A 73 10.53 30.78 -4.67
C TYR A 73 11.46 29.69 -5.18
N GLY A 74 11.60 29.62 -6.51
CA GLY A 74 12.47 28.69 -7.19
C GLY A 74 11.73 27.76 -8.15
N SER A 75 12.49 26.94 -8.84
CA SER A 75 11.96 25.99 -9.83
C SER A 75 11.44 24.71 -9.16
N ILE A 76 10.33 24.18 -9.70
CA ILE A 76 9.69 22.95 -9.23
C ILE A 76 9.82 21.87 -10.29
N LEU A 77 9.46 22.18 -11.56
CA LEU A 77 9.45 21.25 -12.69
C LEU A 77 10.28 21.81 -13.84
N HIS A 78 11.07 20.95 -14.45
CA HIS A 78 11.81 21.19 -15.66
C HIS A 78 11.46 20.16 -16.73
N LEU A 79 11.14 20.63 -17.94
CA LEU A 79 11.06 19.82 -19.13
C LEU A 79 12.18 20.25 -20.08
N LYS A 80 12.98 19.29 -20.52
CA LYS A 80 13.99 19.53 -21.56
C LYS A 80 13.59 18.79 -22.82
N THR A 81 13.38 19.52 -23.90
CA THR A 81 13.03 18.94 -25.20
C THR A 81 14.26 18.31 -25.87
N ASP A 82 14.05 17.41 -26.83
CA ASP A 82 15.09 16.85 -27.69
C ASP A 82 15.79 17.92 -28.57
N LYS A 83 15.22 19.13 -28.69
CA LYS A 83 15.80 20.31 -29.32
C LYS A 83 16.60 21.21 -28.37
N GLY A 84 16.70 20.82 -27.09
CA GLY A 84 17.43 21.56 -26.06
C GLY A 84 16.69 22.76 -25.47
N GLN A 85 15.41 22.98 -25.82
CA GLN A 85 14.56 24.00 -25.19
C GLN A 85 14.22 23.57 -23.76
N ILE A 86 14.02 24.56 -22.87
CA ILE A 86 13.69 24.32 -21.48
C ILE A 86 12.38 25.02 -21.14
N ILE A 87 11.42 24.22 -20.65
CA ILE A 87 10.14 24.67 -20.11
C ILE A 87 10.19 24.44 -18.61
N ARG A 88 9.83 25.44 -17.80
CA ARG A 88 9.89 25.35 -16.34
C ARG A 88 8.59 25.84 -15.71
N PHE A 89 8.19 25.15 -14.66
CA PHE A 89 7.22 25.68 -13.70
C PHE A 89 7.97 26.08 -12.44
N SER A 90 7.81 27.33 -12.02
CA SER A 90 8.59 27.96 -10.94
C SER A 90 7.73 28.91 -10.14
N PHE A 91 8.15 29.23 -8.93
CA PHE A 91 7.70 30.40 -8.21
C PHE A 91 8.72 31.54 -8.41
N VAL A 92 8.25 32.67 -8.87
CA VAL A 92 9.09 33.84 -9.23
C VAL A 92 8.65 35.08 -8.48
N ALA A 93 9.49 36.10 -8.43
CA ALA A 93 9.12 37.40 -7.87
C ALA A 93 7.97 38.00 -8.68
N GLY A 94 6.85 38.27 -8.00
CA GLY A 94 5.72 39.07 -8.53
C GLY A 94 5.81 40.53 -8.06
N GLU A 95 4.75 41.30 -8.27
CA GLU A 95 4.73 42.73 -7.92
C GLU A 95 4.80 42.97 -6.41
N GLN A 96 4.14 42.11 -5.60
CA GLN A 96 4.10 42.26 -4.12
C GLN A 96 4.64 41.01 -3.41
N ASN A 97 4.39 39.84 -3.96
CA ASN A 97 4.78 38.54 -3.42
C ASN A 97 5.27 37.64 -4.55
N HIS A 98 5.81 36.48 -4.20
CA HIS A 98 6.10 35.44 -5.20
C HIS A 98 4.81 34.93 -5.84
N ALA A 99 4.89 34.56 -7.11
CA ALA A 99 3.77 34.06 -7.89
C ALA A 99 4.17 32.81 -8.69
N PRO A 100 3.24 31.86 -8.93
CA PRO A 100 3.48 30.74 -9.81
C PRO A 100 3.65 31.27 -11.26
N ALA A 101 4.61 30.70 -11.98
CA ALA A 101 4.93 31.10 -13.34
C ALA A 101 5.34 29.94 -14.22
N LEU A 102 4.97 30.03 -15.49
CA LEU A 102 5.50 29.21 -16.58
C LEU A 102 6.63 29.98 -17.26
N MET A 103 7.80 29.37 -17.36
CA MET A 103 8.97 29.94 -18.00
C MET A 103 9.28 29.17 -19.29
N LEU A 104 9.28 29.84 -20.41
CA LEU A 104 9.47 29.28 -21.75
C LEU A 104 10.76 29.88 -22.33
N ASN A 105 11.89 29.17 -22.20
CA ASN A 105 13.22 29.73 -22.44
C ASN A 105 13.42 31.04 -21.63
N ASP A 106 13.42 32.18 -22.27
CA ASP A 106 13.63 33.49 -21.64
C ASP A 106 12.32 34.25 -21.34
N GLU A 107 11.15 33.73 -21.78
CA GLU A 107 9.84 34.33 -21.52
C GLU A 107 9.28 33.82 -20.16
N ILE A 108 8.75 34.77 -19.38
CA ILE A 108 8.11 34.45 -18.07
C ILE A 108 6.64 34.85 -18.13
N ILE A 109 5.77 33.84 -17.91
CA ILE A 109 4.33 34.02 -17.90
C ILE A 109 3.86 33.80 -16.45
N ILE A 110 3.55 34.92 -15.78
CA ILE A 110 3.06 34.90 -14.40
C ILE A 110 1.61 34.42 -14.38
N ILE A 111 1.30 33.46 -13.51
CA ILE A 111 -0.07 33.02 -13.27
C ILE A 111 -0.66 33.92 -12.18
N ASP A 112 -1.69 34.67 -12.53
CA ASP A 112 -2.39 35.55 -11.58
C ASP A 112 -3.21 34.75 -10.59
N LYS A 113 -2.51 34.18 -9.63
CA LYS A 113 -3.02 33.37 -8.54
C LYS A 113 -2.02 33.42 -7.36
N PRO A 114 -2.46 33.70 -6.13
CA PRO A 114 -1.57 33.69 -4.98
C PRO A 114 -1.03 32.28 -4.68
N ILE A 115 0.15 32.21 -4.10
CA ILE A 115 0.69 30.98 -3.54
C ILE A 115 -0.04 30.71 -2.21
N GLU A 116 -0.79 29.60 -2.15
CA GLU A 116 -1.46 29.17 -0.92
C GLU A 116 -0.54 28.23 -0.14
N LEU A 117 -0.28 28.58 1.13
CA LEU A 117 0.55 27.77 2.03
C LEU A 117 -0.28 26.67 2.72
N GLU A 118 0.39 25.61 3.17
CA GLU A 118 -0.17 24.53 3.98
C GLU A 118 -1.39 23.82 3.37
N LYS A 119 -1.41 23.79 2.05
CA LYS A 119 -2.49 23.15 1.26
C LYS A 119 -1.90 22.40 0.08
N TRP A 120 -2.45 21.23 -0.24
CA TRP A 120 -2.16 20.50 -1.47
C TRP A 120 -2.82 21.20 -2.66
N ILE A 121 -2.01 21.57 -3.63
CA ILE A 121 -2.41 22.29 -4.84
C ILE A 121 -2.18 21.39 -6.05
N ASN A 122 -3.20 21.27 -6.90
CA ASN A 122 -3.08 20.56 -8.18
C ASN A 122 -2.42 21.45 -9.21
N VAL A 123 -1.44 20.90 -9.90
CA VAL A 123 -0.77 21.52 -11.06
C VAL A 123 -0.85 20.56 -12.23
N SER A 124 -1.17 21.09 -13.41
CA SER A 124 -1.17 20.34 -14.66
C SER A 124 -0.54 21.15 -15.77
N LEU A 125 0.42 20.56 -16.48
CA LEU A 125 1.08 21.16 -17.65
C LEU A 125 0.78 20.28 -18.86
N ASN A 126 0.17 20.86 -19.89
CA ASN A 126 -0.19 20.17 -21.13
C ASN A 126 0.57 20.78 -22.33
N LEU A 127 1.31 19.92 -23.04
CA LEU A 127 2.00 20.25 -24.28
C LEU A 127 1.17 19.73 -25.45
N ARG A 128 0.56 20.65 -26.24
CA ARG A 128 -0.18 20.32 -27.45
C ARG A 128 0.70 20.59 -28.66
N GLN A 129 1.37 19.56 -29.14
CA GLN A 129 2.38 19.65 -30.19
C GLN A 129 1.81 20.24 -31.50
N LYS A 130 0.65 19.75 -31.95
CA LYS A 130 0.02 20.18 -33.20
C LYS A 130 -0.38 21.66 -33.21
N ASP A 131 -0.79 22.15 -32.06
CA ASP A 131 -1.26 23.55 -31.92
C ASP A 131 -0.12 24.51 -31.59
N ASN A 132 1.08 24.02 -31.28
CA ASN A 132 2.17 24.81 -30.71
C ASN A 132 1.76 25.56 -29.43
N VAL A 133 1.01 24.91 -28.57
CA VAL A 133 0.49 25.52 -27.34
C VAL A 133 0.95 24.72 -26.11
N ILE A 134 1.39 25.47 -25.13
CA ILE A 134 1.57 24.96 -23.76
C ILE A 134 0.47 25.58 -22.91
N GLU A 135 -0.25 24.72 -22.20
CA GLU A 135 -1.26 25.10 -21.22
C GLU A 135 -0.83 24.68 -19.83
N ILE A 136 -0.93 25.58 -18.85
CA ILE A 136 -0.73 25.30 -17.46
C ILE A 136 -2.03 25.57 -16.69
N GLU A 137 -2.37 24.64 -15.80
CA GLU A 137 -3.41 24.81 -14.79
C GLU A 137 -2.78 24.77 -13.41
N TYR A 138 -2.93 25.81 -12.62
CA TYR A 138 -2.51 25.92 -11.23
C TYR A 138 -3.73 26.24 -10.38
N ASP A 139 -4.09 25.37 -9.46
CA ASP A 139 -5.28 25.49 -8.60
C ASP A 139 -6.52 25.98 -9.34
N LYS A 140 -6.89 25.29 -10.43
CA LYS A 140 -8.03 25.59 -11.31
C LYS A 140 -7.89 26.85 -12.18
N LYS A 141 -6.84 27.65 -12.03
CA LYS A 141 -6.54 28.77 -12.93
C LYS A 141 -5.76 28.26 -14.14
N LYS A 142 -6.31 28.46 -15.34
CA LYS A 142 -5.68 28.05 -16.59
C LYS A 142 -5.04 29.22 -17.30
N MET A 143 -3.89 28.97 -17.89
CA MET A 143 -3.20 29.88 -18.79
C MET A 143 -2.58 29.07 -19.92
N SER A 144 -2.47 29.71 -21.10
CA SER A 144 -1.86 29.11 -22.28
C SER A 144 -0.95 30.09 -22.97
N SER A 145 0.11 29.57 -23.59
CA SER A 145 1.01 30.36 -24.46
C SER A 145 1.38 29.56 -25.70
N THR A 146 1.76 30.25 -26.74
CA THR A 146 2.34 29.64 -27.93
C THR A 146 3.80 29.30 -27.66
N PHE A 147 4.23 28.12 -28.07
CA PHE A 147 5.61 27.64 -27.95
C PHE A 147 5.92 26.67 -29.08
N PRO A 148 7.08 26.79 -29.77
CA PRO A 148 7.37 25.99 -30.94
C PRO A 148 7.62 24.53 -30.59
N LEU A 149 6.57 23.72 -30.56
CA LEU A 149 6.57 22.30 -30.25
C LEU A 149 6.61 21.38 -31.48
N GLN A 150 6.35 21.90 -32.68
CA GLN A 150 6.16 21.08 -33.89
C GLN A 150 7.32 20.13 -34.21
N GLU A 151 8.55 20.53 -33.86
CA GLU A 151 9.73 19.72 -34.07
C GLU A 151 10.15 18.92 -32.83
N THR A 152 9.41 19.04 -31.72
CA THR A 152 9.71 18.33 -30.46
C THR A 152 9.11 16.94 -30.51
N ASN A 153 9.97 15.92 -30.50
CA ASN A 153 9.52 14.52 -30.51
C ASN A 153 9.47 13.91 -29.09
N SER A 154 10.28 14.47 -28.19
CA SER A 154 10.34 13.96 -26.83
C SER A 154 10.81 15.00 -25.81
N VAL A 155 10.49 14.76 -24.54
CA VAL A 155 10.91 15.58 -23.39
C VAL A 155 11.37 14.72 -22.25
N THR A 156 12.43 15.11 -21.55
CA THR A 156 12.77 14.57 -20.23
C THR A 156 12.13 15.43 -19.16
N ILE A 157 11.71 14.80 -18.08
CA ILE A 157 10.94 15.42 -16.99
C ILE A 157 11.73 15.29 -15.69
N THR A 158 12.02 16.43 -15.06
CA THR A 158 12.78 16.49 -13.80
C THR A 158 12.10 17.43 -12.83
N PHE A 159 11.95 17.01 -11.58
CA PHE A 159 11.51 17.89 -10.48
C PHE A 159 12.69 18.27 -9.59
N GLY A 160 12.66 19.48 -9.05
CA GLY A 160 13.71 20.02 -8.22
C GLY A 160 14.92 20.52 -9.01
N GLN A 161 16.14 20.20 -8.59
CA GLN A 161 17.35 20.69 -9.24
C GLN A 161 17.65 19.91 -10.51
N MET A 162 17.85 20.61 -11.62
CA MET A 162 18.28 20.04 -12.88
C MET A 162 19.82 20.07 -12.97
N LEU A 163 20.45 18.94 -13.31
CA LEU A 163 21.91 18.84 -13.49
C LEU A 163 22.39 19.81 -14.59
N GLY A 164 23.48 20.53 -14.28
CA GLY A 164 24.06 21.49 -15.21
C GLY A 164 23.31 22.83 -15.31
N TYR A 165 22.25 23.01 -14.54
CA TYR A 165 21.50 24.25 -14.46
C TYR A 165 21.44 24.78 -13.02
N GLN A 166 22.04 25.96 -12.81
CA GLN A 166 22.02 26.60 -11.47
C GLN A 166 20.75 27.44 -11.31
N ALA A 167 19.65 26.79 -10.97
CA ALA A 167 18.43 27.46 -10.56
C ALA A 167 18.15 27.23 -9.08
N GLU A 168 17.53 28.19 -8.43
CA GLU A 168 16.95 27.98 -7.12
C GLU A 168 15.81 26.95 -7.22
N VAL A 169 15.69 26.10 -6.21
CA VAL A 169 14.64 25.09 -6.07
C VAL A 169 13.64 25.57 -5.06
N ALA A 170 12.35 25.50 -5.39
CA ALA A 170 11.29 25.82 -4.44
C ALA A 170 11.14 24.69 -3.41
N PRO A 171 11.04 25.02 -2.09
CA PRO A 171 10.86 24.03 -1.04
C PRO A 171 9.41 23.55 -0.98
N VAL A 172 9.09 22.53 -1.74
CA VAL A 172 7.73 21.97 -1.80
C VAL A 172 7.72 20.48 -1.50
N ASN A 173 6.62 19.99 -0.90
CA ASN A 173 6.31 18.58 -0.93
C ASN A 173 5.65 18.26 -2.28
N LEU A 174 6.02 17.15 -2.89
CA LEU A 174 5.58 16.69 -4.20
C LEU A 174 4.95 15.31 -4.08
N ARG A 175 3.81 15.07 -4.76
CA ARG A 175 3.17 13.75 -4.84
C ARG A 175 2.25 13.61 -6.06
N ASP A 176 1.73 12.40 -6.27
CA ASP A 176 0.68 12.07 -7.26
C ASP A 176 0.99 12.54 -8.68
N ILE A 177 2.18 12.17 -9.16
CA ILE A 177 2.64 12.54 -10.50
C ILE A 177 2.01 11.59 -11.52
N ASN A 178 1.30 12.16 -12.51
CA ASN A 178 0.70 11.42 -13.60
C ASN A 178 1.22 11.92 -14.95
N ILE A 179 1.48 10.98 -15.86
CA ILE A 179 1.79 11.25 -17.25
C ILE A 179 0.66 10.72 -18.12
N ILE A 180 0.05 11.61 -18.89
CA ILE A 180 -1.05 11.30 -19.80
C ILE A 180 -0.56 11.61 -21.21
N GLN A 181 -0.55 10.61 -22.09
CA GLN A 181 -0.17 10.73 -23.49
C GLN A 181 -1.38 10.45 -24.36
N ASP A 182 -1.71 11.37 -25.23
CA ASP A 182 -2.86 11.28 -26.14
C ASP A 182 -4.16 10.88 -25.40
N GLY A 183 -4.41 11.49 -24.24
CA GLY A 183 -5.58 11.25 -23.38
C GLY A 183 -5.52 9.96 -22.55
N LYS A 184 -4.47 9.14 -22.68
CA LYS A 184 -4.30 7.91 -21.91
C LYS A 184 -3.30 8.08 -20.78
N LEU A 185 -3.68 7.72 -19.55
CA LEU A 185 -2.76 7.67 -18.41
C LEU A 185 -1.74 6.54 -18.61
N THR A 186 -0.47 6.91 -18.85
CA THR A 186 0.62 5.97 -19.14
C THR A 186 1.53 5.72 -17.96
N ARG A 187 1.68 6.69 -17.03
CA ARG A 187 2.49 6.56 -15.81
C ARG A 187 1.78 7.22 -14.64
N GLU A 188 2.00 6.66 -13.44
CA GLU A 188 1.43 7.16 -12.19
C GLU A 188 2.41 6.91 -11.04
N TRP A 189 3.16 7.93 -10.58
CA TRP A 189 4.01 7.86 -9.39
C TRP A 189 3.31 8.56 -8.24
N LYS A 190 2.81 7.78 -7.28
CA LYS A 190 2.21 8.31 -6.04
C LYS A 190 3.25 8.96 -5.12
N LEU A 191 4.48 8.50 -5.12
CA LEU A 191 5.57 8.84 -4.20
C LEU A 191 5.29 8.48 -2.73
N TRP A 192 4.47 7.48 -2.52
CA TRP A 192 4.10 6.97 -1.18
C TRP A 192 4.87 5.71 -0.79
N LYS A 193 5.59 5.11 -1.75
CA LYS A 193 6.36 3.87 -1.63
C LYS A 193 7.67 4.06 -2.34
N HIS A 194 8.77 3.84 -1.65
CA HIS A 194 10.10 3.95 -2.21
C HIS A 194 11.02 2.85 -1.66
N ASN A 195 12.11 2.61 -2.36
CA ASN A 195 13.21 1.78 -1.91
C ASN A 195 14.48 2.61 -2.02
N ASP A 196 14.99 3.10 -0.89
CA ASP A 196 16.05 4.09 -0.81
C ASP A 196 15.69 5.35 -1.65
N ASN A 197 16.28 5.49 -2.81
CA ASN A 197 16.09 6.62 -3.73
C ASN A 197 15.26 6.27 -4.97
N LEU A 198 14.60 5.11 -5.01
CA LEU A 198 13.78 4.66 -6.13
C LEU A 198 12.30 4.61 -5.75
N CYS A 199 11.46 5.17 -6.61
CA CYS A 199 10.02 5.04 -6.55
C CYS A 199 9.50 4.43 -7.86
N TYR A 200 8.49 3.59 -7.77
CA TYR A 200 7.99 2.83 -8.91
C TYR A 200 6.61 3.33 -9.33
N ASP A 201 6.41 3.41 -10.64
CA ASP A 201 5.12 3.70 -11.25
C ASP A 201 4.10 2.59 -10.98
N GLU A 202 2.86 2.98 -10.67
CA GLU A 202 1.75 2.05 -10.34
C GLU A 202 1.18 1.33 -11.59
N LYS A 203 1.59 1.70 -12.82
CA LYS A 203 1.07 1.14 -14.07
C LYS A 203 1.96 0.03 -14.63
N GLU A 204 3.23 0.31 -14.83
CA GLU A 204 4.17 -0.56 -15.51
C GLU A 204 5.45 -0.80 -14.71
N GLY A 205 5.57 -0.19 -13.52
CA GLY A 205 6.74 -0.32 -12.66
C GLY A 205 7.95 0.49 -13.13
N ALA A 206 7.76 1.51 -13.96
CA ALA A 206 8.82 2.41 -14.40
C ALA A 206 9.43 3.16 -13.19
N VAL A 207 10.73 3.40 -13.23
CA VAL A 207 11.48 3.95 -12.10
C VAL A 207 11.48 5.47 -12.13
N ALA A 208 11.08 6.11 -11.02
CA ALA A 208 11.48 7.47 -10.72
C ALA A 208 12.66 7.44 -9.74
N ARG A 209 13.76 8.09 -10.09
CA ARG A 209 14.99 8.13 -9.30
C ARG A 209 15.15 9.48 -8.62
N ALA A 210 15.19 9.47 -7.29
CA ALA A 210 15.47 10.65 -6.50
C ALA A 210 16.98 10.76 -6.18
N VAL A 211 17.49 11.98 -6.18
CA VAL A 211 18.84 12.32 -5.69
C VAL A 211 18.66 13.15 -4.44
N GLN A 212 19.37 12.81 -3.36
CA GLN A 212 19.23 13.47 -2.06
C GLN A 212 17.76 13.56 -1.56
N PRO A 213 16.99 12.45 -1.61
CA PRO A 213 15.57 12.49 -1.24
C PRO A 213 15.39 12.83 0.24
N LEU A 214 14.27 13.49 0.53
CA LEU A 214 13.69 13.56 1.86
C LEU A 214 12.22 13.12 1.74
N TRP A 215 11.99 11.82 1.91
CA TRP A 215 10.65 11.25 1.85
C TRP A 215 9.85 11.70 3.07
N LEU A 216 8.60 12.07 2.88
CA LEU A 216 7.72 12.52 3.97
C LEU A 216 7.32 11.35 4.85
N ILE A 217 6.85 10.28 4.25
CA ILE A 217 6.52 9.00 4.90
C ILE A 217 6.80 7.89 3.92
N ASP A 218 7.41 6.82 4.43
CA ASP A 218 7.50 5.55 3.75
C ASP A 218 6.47 4.58 4.32
N ASN A 219 5.41 4.32 3.57
CA ASN A 219 4.36 3.37 3.95
C ASN A 219 4.86 1.92 4.08
N HIS A 220 6.10 1.62 3.68
CA HIS A 220 6.67 0.28 3.76
C HIS A 220 7.67 0.10 4.90
N ILE A 221 8.36 1.16 5.31
CA ILE A 221 9.46 1.08 6.27
C ILE A 221 9.09 1.77 7.59
N GLU A 222 8.29 2.84 7.54
CA GLU A 222 7.93 3.60 8.72
C GLU A 222 6.54 3.25 9.24
N TRP A 223 6.49 2.62 10.41
CA TRP A 223 5.25 2.32 11.10
C TRP A 223 4.86 3.49 12.00
N LYS A 224 3.69 4.08 11.73
CA LYS A 224 3.10 5.10 12.60
C LYS A 224 2.13 4.42 13.56
N THR A 225 2.33 4.59 14.86
CA THR A 225 1.37 4.14 15.86
C THR A 225 0.11 4.97 15.76
N ILE A 226 -1.00 4.37 15.33
CA ILE A 226 -2.31 5.02 15.26
C ILE A 226 -2.97 4.99 16.63
N ASN A 227 -2.97 3.81 17.29
CA ASN A 227 -3.56 3.64 18.60
C ASN A 227 -2.82 2.52 19.37
N LYS A 228 -2.98 2.52 20.70
CA LYS A 228 -2.43 1.50 21.59
C LYS A 228 -3.53 0.99 22.50
N ILE A 229 -3.77 -0.32 22.47
CA ILE A 229 -4.76 -0.99 23.30
C ILE A 229 -4.01 -1.90 24.27
N THR A 230 -4.30 -1.71 25.55
CA THR A 230 -3.77 -2.61 26.60
C THR A 230 -4.82 -3.67 26.90
N THR A 231 -4.39 -4.92 26.99
CA THR A 231 -5.24 -6.07 27.32
C THR A 231 -4.65 -6.78 28.54
N SER A 232 -5.53 -7.34 29.38
CA SER A 232 -5.14 -8.11 30.57
C SER A 232 -4.72 -9.54 30.25
N SER A 233 -5.08 -10.03 29.07
CA SER A 233 -4.87 -11.40 28.60
C SER A 233 -4.36 -11.44 27.18
N ARG A 234 -3.93 -12.62 26.73
CA ARG A 234 -3.58 -12.86 25.33
C ARG A 234 -4.80 -12.67 24.44
N VAL A 235 -4.64 -11.92 23.35
CA VAL A 235 -5.73 -11.62 22.41
C VAL A 235 -5.44 -12.21 21.03
N GLY A 236 -6.51 -12.61 20.35
CA GLY A 236 -6.51 -12.88 18.92
C GLY A 236 -7.04 -11.68 18.16
N ILE A 237 -6.62 -11.52 16.90
CA ILE A 237 -7.06 -10.45 16.03
C ILE A 237 -7.62 -11.05 14.75
N ALA A 238 -8.82 -10.59 14.35
CA ALA A 238 -9.40 -10.84 13.04
C ALA A 238 -9.69 -9.50 12.36
N PHE A 239 -9.71 -9.48 11.04
CA PHE A 239 -9.92 -8.28 10.24
C PHE A 239 -11.03 -8.49 9.21
N ASP A 240 -12.00 -7.59 9.19
CA ASP A 240 -13.00 -7.46 8.13
C ASP A 240 -12.50 -6.44 7.09
N ALA A 241 -12.00 -6.93 5.96
CA ALA A 241 -11.49 -6.09 4.89
C ALA A 241 -12.57 -5.26 4.17
N ARG A 242 -13.85 -5.64 4.27
CA ARG A 242 -14.96 -4.91 3.62
C ARG A 242 -15.31 -3.63 4.38
N CYS A 243 -15.31 -3.71 5.71
CA CYS A 243 -15.70 -2.59 6.57
C CYS A 243 -14.50 -1.93 7.26
N ALA A 244 -13.26 -2.41 7.01
CA ALA A 244 -12.03 -1.99 7.67
C ALA A 244 -12.12 -2.06 9.21
N LEU A 245 -12.72 -3.14 9.74
CA LEU A 245 -12.91 -3.36 11.17
C LEU A 245 -11.94 -4.41 11.71
N PHE A 246 -11.38 -4.12 12.89
CA PHE A 246 -10.55 -5.07 13.65
C PHE A 246 -11.38 -5.65 14.79
N TYR A 247 -11.33 -6.97 14.92
CA TYR A 247 -11.94 -7.71 16.02
C TYR A 247 -10.83 -8.18 16.96
N VAL A 248 -10.75 -7.59 18.14
CA VAL A 248 -9.80 -7.98 19.19
C VAL A 248 -10.54 -8.89 20.16
N VAL A 249 -10.14 -10.16 20.17
CA VAL A 249 -10.81 -11.25 20.89
C VAL A 249 -9.99 -11.64 22.09
N SER A 250 -10.56 -11.49 23.27
CA SER A 250 -10.01 -11.98 24.53
C SER A 250 -10.95 -13.04 25.13
N PRO A 251 -10.54 -13.73 26.20
CA PRO A 251 -11.44 -14.65 26.93
C PRO A 251 -12.66 -13.92 27.52
N GLU A 252 -12.53 -12.62 27.84
CA GLU A 252 -13.54 -11.84 28.55
C GLU A 252 -14.47 -11.08 27.60
N SER A 253 -13.95 -10.61 26.47
CA SER A 253 -14.72 -9.78 25.53
C SER A 253 -14.20 -9.82 24.11
N VAL A 254 -15.07 -9.45 23.18
CA VAL A 254 -14.75 -9.12 21.78
C VAL A 254 -14.91 -7.62 21.59
N LYS A 255 -13.82 -6.93 21.25
CA LYS A 255 -13.83 -5.51 20.92
C LYS A 255 -13.78 -5.34 19.40
N VAL A 256 -14.63 -4.46 18.88
CA VAL A 256 -14.64 -4.07 17.47
C VAL A 256 -14.07 -2.66 17.36
N LEU A 257 -13.03 -2.50 16.58
CA LEU A 257 -12.34 -1.22 16.38
C LEU A 257 -12.43 -0.83 14.91
N ASP A 258 -12.46 0.46 14.65
CA ASP A 258 -12.35 1.00 13.28
C ASP A 258 -10.88 1.03 12.81
N GLU A 259 -10.67 1.54 11.61
CA GLU A 259 -9.34 1.68 10.98
C GLU A 259 -8.39 2.61 11.77
N ASP A 260 -8.93 3.55 12.54
CA ASP A 260 -8.17 4.41 13.45
C ASP A 260 -7.91 3.75 14.82
N GLY A 261 -8.35 2.52 15.03
CA GLY A 261 -8.26 1.81 16.29
C GLY A 261 -9.22 2.33 17.37
N ARG A 262 -10.26 3.11 17.00
CA ARG A 262 -11.28 3.58 17.94
C ARG A 262 -12.29 2.49 18.22
N LEU A 263 -12.67 2.34 19.51
CA LEU A 263 -13.65 1.36 19.93
C LEU A 263 -15.03 1.70 19.38
N LYS A 264 -15.61 0.79 18.58
CA LYS A 264 -16.98 0.88 18.07
C LYS A 264 -17.96 0.09 18.91
N GLN A 265 -17.56 -1.09 19.35
CA GLN A 265 -18.40 -2.00 20.13
C GLN A 265 -17.52 -2.87 21.03
N GLU A 266 -18.05 -3.20 22.21
CA GLU A 266 -17.51 -4.24 23.07
C GLU A 266 -18.62 -5.19 23.48
N THR A 267 -18.40 -6.48 23.31
CA THR A 267 -19.37 -7.52 23.66
C THR A 267 -18.69 -8.49 24.63
N ALA A 268 -19.21 -8.63 25.84
CA ALA A 268 -18.71 -9.58 26.82
C ALA A 268 -18.93 -11.02 26.34
N VAL A 269 -17.95 -11.90 26.55
CA VAL A 269 -18.09 -13.34 26.32
C VAL A 269 -18.88 -13.93 27.49
N ARG A 270 -20.10 -14.42 27.23
CA ARG A 270 -21.04 -14.92 28.24
C ARG A 270 -21.14 -16.43 28.26
N GLY A 271 -20.49 -17.12 27.32
CA GLY A 271 -20.50 -18.58 27.26
C GLY A 271 -20.03 -19.13 25.94
N GLY A 272 -20.01 -20.47 25.87
CA GLY A 272 -19.41 -21.20 24.78
C GLY A 272 -17.88 -21.05 24.73
N TYR A 273 -17.27 -21.69 23.77
CA TYR A 273 -15.79 -21.70 23.63
C TYR A 273 -15.37 -21.50 22.18
N PRO A 274 -14.29 -20.76 21.91
CA PRO A 274 -13.66 -20.76 20.61
C PRO A 274 -13.16 -22.19 20.27
N ALA A 275 -13.01 -22.51 19.00
CA ALA A 275 -12.48 -23.80 18.58
C ALA A 275 -11.07 -24.03 19.09
N VAL A 276 -10.28 -22.95 19.19
CA VAL A 276 -8.91 -22.92 19.72
C VAL A 276 -8.66 -21.59 20.41
N GLU A 277 -8.06 -21.63 21.60
CA GLU A 277 -7.70 -20.43 22.37
C GLU A 277 -6.34 -19.82 21.95
N TYR A 278 -6.03 -19.85 20.66
CA TYR A 278 -4.77 -19.32 20.12
C TYR A 278 -5.01 -18.18 19.12
N PRO A 279 -4.24 -17.09 19.19
CA PRO A 279 -4.46 -15.87 18.42
C PRO A 279 -4.57 -16.09 16.91
N ASN A 280 -3.78 -16.99 16.33
CA ASN A 280 -3.75 -17.19 14.89
C ASN A 280 -4.92 -18.00 14.33
N HIS A 281 -5.74 -18.62 15.17
CA HIS A 281 -6.88 -19.46 14.78
C HIS A 281 -8.20 -18.69 14.79
N LEU A 282 -8.14 -17.43 14.38
CA LEU A 282 -9.28 -16.52 14.23
C LEU A 282 -9.31 -15.94 12.83
N LEU A 283 -10.49 -15.72 12.29
CA LEU A 283 -10.75 -14.94 11.08
C LEU A 283 -12.11 -14.27 11.17
N TYR A 284 -12.32 -13.25 10.35
CA TYR A 284 -13.65 -12.71 10.10
C TYR A 284 -14.11 -13.12 8.71
N ASP A 285 -15.22 -13.84 8.65
CA ASP A 285 -15.85 -14.25 7.40
C ASP A 285 -16.81 -13.15 6.96
N THR A 286 -16.35 -12.30 6.05
CA THR A 286 -17.10 -11.14 5.56
C THR A 286 -18.36 -11.51 4.80
N LEU A 287 -18.40 -12.68 4.16
CA LEU A 287 -19.57 -13.12 3.38
C LEU A 287 -20.67 -13.65 4.29
N SER A 288 -20.32 -14.45 5.31
CA SER A 288 -21.28 -14.93 6.31
C SER A 288 -21.46 -13.96 7.47
N ASN A 289 -20.73 -12.84 7.49
CA ASN A 289 -20.75 -11.82 8.54
C ASN A 289 -20.51 -12.40 9.95
N ALA A 290 -19.50 -13.25 10.07
CA ALA A 290 -19.23 -14.01 11.27
C ALA A 290 -17.77 -13.94 11.73
N LEU A 291 -17.55 -13.74 13.02
CA LEU A 291 -16.26 -13.96 13.65
C LEU A 291 -16.11 -15.47 13.93
N VAL A 292 -15.05 -16.05 13.41
CA VAL A 292 -14.85 -17.50 13.39
C VAL A 292 -13.53 -17.87 14.06
N SER A 293 -13.59 -18.78 15.04
CA SER A 293 -12.46 -19.53 15.55
C SER A 293 -12.49 -20.94 14.94
N TYR A 294 -11.31 -21.49 14.61
CA TYR A 294 -11.20 -22.78 13.95
C TYR A 294 -10.01 -23.61 14.43
N SER A 295 -10.13 -24.94 14.37
CA SER A 295 -9.05 -25.88 14.57
C SER A 295 -8.84 -26.70 13.30
N LEU A 296 -7.68 -26.56 12.65
CA LEU A 296 -7.32 -27.34 11.47
C LEU A 296 -7.12 -28.82 11.81
N THR A 297 -6.63 -29.10 13.01
CA THR A 297 -6.33 -30.45 13.47
C THR A 297 -7.58 -31.26 13.78
N GLU A 298 -8.52 -30.65 14.50
CA GLU A 298 -9.71 -31.32 15.02
C GLU A 298 -10.94 -31.12 14.13
N ASN A 299 -10.80 -30.34 13.06
CA ASN A 299 -11.91 -29.96 12.18
C ASN A 299 -13.09 -29.33 12.94
N ILE A 300 -12.77 -28.47 13.93
CA ILE A 300 -13.77 -27.78 14.75
C ILE A 300 -13.86 -26.33 14.28
N ILE A 301 -15.08 -25.82 14.13
CA ILE A 301 -15.36 -24.42 13.83
C ILE A 301 -16.30 -23.89 14.93
N SER A 302 -15.99 -22.72 15.45
CA SER A 302 -16.83 -22.00 16.41
C SER A 302 -17.08 -20.59 15.96
N ARG A 303 -18.33 -20.14 15.99
CA ARG A 303 -18.76 -18.82 15.58
C ARG A 303 -19.18 -18.00 16.78
N PHE A 304 -18.83 -16.73 16.81
CA PHE A 304 -19.23 -15.83 17.88
C PHE A 304 -20.54 -15.09 17.51
N SER A 305 -21.54 -15.20 18.36
CA SER A 305 -22.78 -14.44 18.28
C SER A 305 -22.64 -13.14 19.06
N PHE A 306 -22.65 -12.01 18.36
CA PHE A 306 -22.63 -10.67 18.98
C PHE A 306 -23.94 -10.35 19.72
N ALA A 307 -25.05 -10.96 19.33
CA ALA A 307 -26.35 -10.78 20.00
C ALA A 307 -26.36 -11.40 21.40
N ASP A 308 -25.80 -12.60 21.53
CA ASP A 308 -25.83 -13.37 22.77
C ASP A 308 -24.53 -13.26 23.58
N GLY A 309 -23.46 -12.82 22.93
CA GLY A 309 -22.11 -12.82 23.50
C GLY A 309 -21.56 -14.24 23.70
N LYS A 310 -21.90 -15.17 22.80
CA LYS A 310 -21.52 -16.59 22.98
C LYS A 310 -20.84 -17.17 21.76
N TRP A 311 -19.88 -18.06 22.02
CA TRP A 311 -19.33 -18.97 21.03
C TRP A 311 -20.30 -20.15 20.79
N SER A 312 -20.30 -20.67 19.57
CA SER A 312 -21.21 -21.77 19.20
C SER A 312 -20.83 -23.12 19.80
N ASN A 313 -19.56 -23.34 20.16
CA ASN A 313 -19.15 -24.59 20.82
C ASN A 313 -19.49 -24.57 22.30
N GLU A 314 -20.17 -25.57 22.75
CA GLU A 314 -20.52 -25.74 24.18
C GLU A 314 -19.41 -26.48 24.98
N VAL A 315 -18.55 -27.22 24.28
CA VAL A 315 -17.47 -27.99 24.89
C VAL A 315 -16.12 -27.33 24.57
N ARG A 316 -15.33 -27.12 25.63
CA ARG A 316 -13.97 -26.57 25.47
C ARG A 316 -13.06 -27.59 24.81
N ASN A 317 -12.41 -27.22 23.73
CA ASN A 317 -11.36 -28.02 23.12
C ASN A 317 -10.05 -27.81 23.90
N THR A 318 -9.58 -28.85 24.58
CA THR A 318 -8.34 -28.83 25.35
C THR A 318 -7.11 -29.31 24.56
N LYS A 319 -7.31 -29.74 23.32
CA LYS A 319 -6.21 -30.23 22.49
C LYS A 319 -5.41 -29.03 21.93
N GLU A 320 -4.11 -29.13 22.03
CA GLU A 320 -3.23 -28.16 21.39
C GLU A 320 -3.26 -28.31 19.87
N PRO A 321 -3.35 -27.20 19.12
CA PRO A 321 -3.28 -27.25 17.68
C PRO A 321 -1.90 -27.69 17.21
N ASN A 322 -1.84 -28.40 16.11
CA ASN A 322 -0.59 -28.82 15.49
C ASN A 322 -0.17 -27.94 14.30
N ASN A 323 -0.86 -26.81 14.11
CA ASN A 323 -0.65 -25.88 13.01
C ASN A 323 -0.45 -24.44 13.49
N TYR A 324 0.34 -24.22 14.56
CA TYR A 324 0.68 -22.87 15.00
C TYR A 324 1.29 -22.07 13.87
N ASN A 325 0.98 -20.80 13.80
CA ASN A 325 1.53 -19.87 12.82
C ASN A 325 1.43 -20.35 11.36
N HIS A 326 0.32 -21.04 11.03
CA HIS A 326 -0.02 -21.35 9.65
C HIS A 326 -0.33 -20.05 8.87
N ALA A 327 -0.11 -20.06 7.58
CA ALA A 327 -0.52 -19.00 6.69
C ALA A 327 -2.01 -19.13 6.35
N LYS A 328 -2.71 -18.01 6.11
CA LYS A 328 -4.12 -17.99 5.72
C LYS A 328 -4.41 -16.90 4.69
N ALA A 329 -5.30 -17.18 3.74
CA ALA A 329 -5.78 -16.22 2.76
C ALA A 329 -7.23 -16.51 2.36
N PHE A 330 -7.96 -15.48 1.95
CA PHE A 330 -9.31 -15.60 1.40
C PHE A 330 -9.27 -15.50 -0.13
N ASN A 331 -9.97 -16.41 -0.80
CA ASN A 331 -10.18 -16.38 -2.23
C ASN A 331 -11.60 -15.90 -2.54
N PRO A 332 -11.79 -14.70 -3.09
CA PRO A 332 -13.11 -14.20 -3.43
C PRO A 332 -13.76 -14.95 -4.60
N ALA A 333 -12.96 -15.60 -5.47
CA ALA A 333 -13.48 -16.27 -6.67
C ALA A 333 -14.28 -17.54 -6.34
N ASP A 334 -13.90 -18.28 -5.28
CA ASP A 334 -14.60 -19.47 -4.81
C ASP A 334 -15.20 -19.32 -3.41
N SER A 335 -15.12 -18.11 -2.85
CA SER A 335 -15.64 -17.79 -1.52
C SER A 335 -15.08 -18.68 -0.43
N SER A 336 -13.79 -18.98 -0.47
CA SER A 336 -13.15 -19.91 0.46
C SER A 336 -11.92 -19.30 1.13
N PHE A 337 -11.70 -19.72 2.38
CA PHE A 337 -10.45 -19.51 3.10
C PHE A 337 -9.52 -20.68 2.87
N TYR A 338 -8.25 -20.38 2.66
CA TYR A 338 -7.17 -21.34 2.52
C TYR A 338 -6.19 -21.20 3.67
N PHE A 339 -5.66 -22.32 4.15
CA PHE A 339 -4.72 -22.40 5.26
C PHE A 339 -3.55 -23.31 4.88
N PHE A 340 -2.33 -22.86 5.12
CA PHE A 340 -1.15 -23.60 4.70
C PHE A 340 -0.12 -23.72 5.82
N GLY A 341 0.39 -24.92 6.00
CA GLY A 341 1.55 -25.19 6.84
C GLY A 341 1.28 -25.07 8.34
N GLY A 342 2.24 -24.52 9.06
CA GLY A 342 2.21 -24.38 10.51
C GLY A 342 3.19 -25.30 11.22
N TYR A 343 3.18 -25.22 12.54
CA TYR A 343 4.05 -26.00 13.42
C TYR A 343 3.26 -26.55 14.61
N GLY A 344 3.61 -27.73 15.08
CA GLY A 344 3.09 -28.32 16.31
C GLY A 344 3.56 -29.76 16.51
N PHE A 345 3.60 -30.19 17.76
CA PHE A 345 4.08 -31.53 18.13
C PHE A 345 5.43 -31.90 17.50
N TYR A 346 6.39 -30.95 17.60
CA TYR A 346 7.75 -31.08 17.06
C TYR A 346 7.85 -31.29 15.55
N LYS A 347 6.80 -30.87 14.81
CA LYS A 347 6.76 -31.01 13.36
C LYS A 347 6.37 -29.71 12.66
N TYR A 348 7.07 -29.38 11.58
CA TYR A 348 6.63 -28.42 10.58
C TYR A 348 5.66 -29.09 9.62
N ARG A 349 4.69 -28.35 9.13
CA ARG A 349 3.63 -28.83 8.26
C ARG A 349 3.69 -28.18 6.88
N ASN A 350 3.12 -28.87 5.89
CA ASN A 350 2.88 -28.37 4.54
C ASN A 350 1.48 -28.75 4.05
N ASP A 351 0.60 -29.08 4.98
CA ASP A 351 -0.81 -29.36 4.67
C ASP A 351 -1.48 -28.11 4.14
N LEU A 352 -2.35 -28.29 3.14
CA LEU A 352 -3.24 -27.24 2.60
C LEU A 352 -4.68 -27.60 2.97
N PHE A 353 -5.37 -26.66 3.62
CA PHE A 353 -6.79 -26.81 3.98
C PHE A 353 -7.61 -25.72 3.29
N ARG A 354 -8.88 -26.02 3.04
CA ARG A 354 -9.89 -25.10 2.55
C ARG A 354 -11.12 -25.12 3.46
N MET A 355 -11.68 -23.95 3.71
CA MET A 355 -12.97 -23.76 4.35
C MET A 355 -13.80 -22.80 3.49
N LYS A 356 -14.93 -23.26 2.98
CA LYS A 356 -15.86 -22.38 2.27
C LYS A 356 -16.53 -21.43 3.27
N SER A 357 -16.74 -20.18 2.86
CA SER A 357 -17.49 -19.22 3.69
C SER A 357 -18.85 -19.78 4.11
N GLY A 358 -19.19 -19.60 5.38
CA GLY A 358 -20.41 -20.14 5.98
C GLY A 358 -20.41 -21.65 6.27
N SER A 359 -19.36 -22.39 5.86
CA SER A 359 -19.26 -23.85 6.08
C SER A 359 -18.83 -24.21 7.50
N GLU A 360 -19.30 -25.34 7.97
CA GLU A 360 -18.85 -26.00 9.20
C GLU A 360 -17.77 -27.08 8.93
N ILE A 361 -17.28 -27.19 7.69
CA ILE A 361 -16.38 -28.24 7.25
C ILE A 361 -15.09 -27.63 6.71
N MET A 362 -13.97 -28.19 7.15
CA MET A 362 -12.65 -27.98 6.55
C MET A 362 -12.24 -29.18 5.72
N GLU A 363 -11.75 -28.93 4.52
CA GLU A 363 -11.25 -29.94 3.60
C GLU A 363 -9.74 -29.85 3.51
N GLN A 364 -9.05 -31.00 3.66
CA GLN A 364 -7.64 -31.07 3.33
C GLN A 364 -7.49 -31.24 1.80
N ILE A 365 -6.73 -30.36 1.16
CA ILE A 365 -6.47 -30.37 -0.27
C ILE A 365 -5.12 -31.04 -0.52
N LYS A 366 -5.12 -32.11 -1.30
CA LYS A 366 -3.89 -32.68 -1.84
C LYS A 366 -3.45 -31.89 -3.07
N TYR A 367 -2.16 -31.67 -3.20
CA TYR A 367 -1.55 -31.00 -4.34
C TYR A 367 -0.23 -31.68 -4.71
N ASP A 368 0.14 -31.61 -6.00
CA ASP A 368 1.34 -32.26 -6.52
C ASP A 368 2.58 -31.42 -6.20
N HIS A 369 3.74 -32.10 -6.08
CA HIS A 369 5.01 -31.49 -5.72
C HIS A 369 4.94 -30.67 -4.41
N PRO A 370 4.66 -31.31 -3.25
CA PRO A 370 4.46 -30.61 -2.00
C PRO A 370 5.62 -29.71 -1.64
N LEU A 371 5.29 -28.46 -1.29
CA LEU A 371 6.27 -27.50 -0.79
C LEU A 371 6.88 -27.99 0.53
N TYR A 372 8.12 -27.61 0.80
CA TYR A 372 8.74 -28.00 2.06
C TYR A 372 7.96 -27.48 3.27
N PRO A 373 7.83 -28.33 4.32
CA PRO A 373 7.13 -27.98 5.55
C PRO A 373 7.67 -26.70 6.20
N ARG A 374 6.74 -25.81 6.60
CA ARG A 374 7.09 -24.49 7.14
C ARG A 374 5.99 -23.86 7.97
N TYR A 375 6.35 -22.94 8.84
CA TYR A 375 5.44 -22.06 9.59
C TYR A 375 5.84 -20.61 9.39
N SER A 376 5.01 -19.69 9.81
CA SER A 376 5.20 -18.23 9.66
C SER A 376 5.48 -17.80 8.21
N ALA A 377 4.89 -18.49 7.23
CA ALA A 377 4.88 -18.05 5.85
C ALA A 377 3.78 -17.00 5.63
N ALA A 378 3.98 -16.12 4.66
CA ALA A 378 2.94 -15.25 4.15
C ALA A 378 2.19 -15.94 3.01
N MET A 379 0.88 -15.64 2.87
CA MET A 379 0.04 -16.24 1.83
C MET A 379 -0.94 -15.24 1.26
N ALA A 380 -1.15 -15.31 -0.05
CA ALA A 380 -2.15 -14.51 -0.77
C ALA A 380 -2.73 -15.31 -1.94
N VAL A 381 -3.94 -14.95 -2.38
CA VAL A 381 -4.58 -15.51 -3.56
C VAL A 381 -4.71 -14.45 -4.63
N VAL A 382 -4.31 -14.78 -5.86
CA VAL A 382 -4.47 -13.92 -7.04
C VAL A 382 -5.02 -14.79 -8.19
N GLY A 383 -6.25 -14.56 -8.57
CA GLY A 383 -6.94 -15.41 -9.54
C GLY A 383 -7.05 -16.85 -9.04
N ASP A 384 -6.55 -17.79 -9.81
CA ASP A 384 -6.55 -19.23 -9.47
C ASP A 384 -5.24 -19.68 -8.78
N GLU A 385 -4.37 -18.75 -8.41
CA GLU A 385 -3.06 -19.04 -7.84
C GLU A 385 -3.01 -18.66 -6.36
N LEU A 386 -2.57 -19.60 -5.54
CA LEU A 386 -2.25 -19.40 -4.14
C LEU A 386 -0.75 -19.17 -4.01
N TYR A 387 -0.34 -17.95 -3.71
CA TYR A 387 1.06 -17.58 -3.53
C TYR A 387 1.48 -17.75 -2.08
N ILE A 388 2.62 -18.40 -1.87
CA ILE A 388 3.22 -18.64 -0.55
C ILE A 388 4.62 -18.07 -0.55
N PHE A 389 4.91 -17.20 0.42
CA PHE A 389 6.21 -16.56 0.52
C PHE A 389 6.86 -16.86 1.87
N GLY A 390 8.12 -17.25 1.82
CA GLY A 390 8.96 -17.38 2.99
C GLY A 390 8.58 -18.51 3.95
N GLY A 391 8.71 -18.21 5.22
CA GLY A 391 8.51 -19.15 6.33
C GLY A 391 9.78 -19.84 6.79
N LYS A 392 9.69 -20.53 7.94
CA LYS A 392 10.79 -21.27 8.57
C LYS A 392 10.44 -22.75 8.69
N GLY A 393 11.38 -23.62 8.39
CA GLY A 393 11.18 -25.07 8.48
C GLY A 393 12.35 -25.86 7.91
N ASN A 394 12.09 -27.10 7.52
CA ASN A 394 13.06 -27.91 6.78
C ASN A 394 12.32 -28.94 5.90
N LYS A 395 13.04 -29.54 4.96
CA LYS A 395 12.47 -30.47 3.97
C LYS A 395 11.84 -31.73 4.57
N TYR A 396 12.22 -32.10 5.78
CA TYR A 396 11.76 -33.31 6.45
C TYR A 396 10.60 -33.05 7.43
N GLY A 397 10.30 -31.79 7.71
CA GLY A 397 9.26 -31.39 8.67
C GLY A 397 9.59 -31.70 10.13
N LYS A 398 10.84 -31.98 10.46
CA LYS A 398 11.25 -32.41 11.80
C LYS A 398 11.97 -31.31 12.57
N GLN A 399 11.54 -30.96 13.75
CA GLN A 399 12.12 -29.86 14.54
C GLN A 399 13.57 -30.10 14.94
N GLU A 400 13.95 -31.35 15.24
CA GLU A 400 15.29 -31.73 15.64
C GLU A 400 16.36 -31.57 14.56
N LEU A 401 15.94 -31.35 13.32
CA LEU A 401 16.85 -31.12 12.21
C LEU A 401 17.07 -29.62 11.97
N THR A 402 18.21 -29.28 11.36
CA THR A 402 18.53 -27.89 11.00
C THR A 402 17.39 -27.23 10.24
N THR A 403 16.98 -26.07 10.73
CA THR A 403 15.92 -25.27 10.12
C THR A 403 16.51 -24.19 9.25
N HIS A 404 15.77 -23.81 8.22
CA HIS A 404 16.12 -22.75 7.27
C HIS A 404 14.98 -21.74 7.16
N TYR A 405 15.33 -20.50 6.82
CA TYR A 405 14.38 -19.53 6.34
C TYR A 405 14.24 -19.68 4.82
N TYR A 406 13.03 -19.88 4.36
CA TYR A 406 12.75 -19.96 2.93
C TYR A 406 12.61 -18.55 2.36
N LEU A 407 13.57 -18.12 1.57
CA LEU A 407 13.57 -16.81 0.91
C LEU A 407 13.12 -16.98 -0.54
N GLY A 408 11.87 -17.32 -0.72
CA GLY A 408 11.32 -17.57 -2.05
C GLY A 408 9.81 -17.37 -2.13
N LEU A 409 9.34 -17.18 -3.35
CA LEU A 409 7.93 -17.13 -3.73
C LEU A 409 7.56 -18.42 -4.45
N TYR A 410 6.52 -19.06 -3.98
CA TYR A 410 5.98 -20.29 -4.50
C TYR A 410 4.51 -20.10 -4.85
N ALA A 411 4.01 -20.85 -5.84
CA ALA A 411 2.60 -20.83 -6.19
C ALA A 411 2.02 -22.25 -6.18
N ILE A 412 0.74 -22.36 -5.76
CA ILE A 412 -0.09 -23.56 -5.94
C ILE A 412 -1.28 -23.14 -6.78
N ASN A 413 -1.45 -23.77 -7.95
CA ASN A 413 -2.64 -23.53 -8.76
C ASN A 413 -3.83 -24.25 -8.15
N LEU A 414 -4.89 -23.52 -7.84
CA LEU A 414 -6.07 -24.02 -7.13
C LEU A 414 -6.94 -24.97 -7.97
N LYS A 415 -6.84 -24.89 -9.32
CA LYS A 415 -7.56 -25.77 -10.25
C LYS A 415 -6.78 -27.06 -10.55
N SER A 416 -5.55 -26.91 -11.02
CA SER A 416 -4.72 -28.05 -11.40
C SER A 416 -4.09 -28.77 -10.21
N LYS A 417 -4.07 -28.13 -9.03
CA LYS A 417 -3.41 -28.64 -7.81
C LYS A 417 -1.91 -28.85 -7.95
N GLN A 418 -1.27 -28.15 -8.87
CA GLN A 418 0.18 -28.20 -9.07
C GLN A 418 0.87 -27.04 -8.37
N SER A 419 1.99 -27.32 -7.73
CA SER A 419 2.85 -26.29 -7.16
C SER A 419 4.05 -26.01 -8.06
N ARG A 420 4.59 -24.79 -7.97
CA ARG A 420 5.82 -24.39 -8.63
C ARG A 420 6.56 -23.33 -7.85
N THR A 421 7.86 -23.28 -8.01
CA THR A 421 8.69 -22.19 -7.53
C THR A 421 8.66 -21.05 -8.55
N ILE A 422 8.30 -19.84 -8.12
CA ILE A 422 8.37 -18.63 -8.97
C ILE A 422 9.80 -18.10 -8.96
N TRP A 423 10.34 -17.90 -7.78
CA TRP A 423 11.75 -17.59 -7.56
C TRP A 423 12.16 -18.01 -6.14
N GLU A 424 13.44 -18.23 -5.95
CA GLU A 424 14.04 -18.55 -4.66
C GLU A 424 15.42 -17.91 -4.56
N LYS A 425 15.68 -17.25 -3.43
CA LYS A 425 17.00 -16.74 -3.09
C LYS A 425 17.68 -17.72 -2.15
N LYS A 426 18.96 -18.00 -2.37
CA LYS A 426 19.74 -18.81 -1.43
C LYS A 426 19.83 -18.09 -0.09
N ASP A 427 19.65 -18.85 0.98
CA ASP A 427 19.81 -18.37 2.35
C ASP A 427 21.26 -17.91 2.57
N ASP A 428 21.44 -16.66 2.97
CA ASP A 428 22.75 -16.07 3.34
C ASP A 428 22.92 -16.01 4.87
N ASN A 429 22.24 -16.87 5.61
CA ASN A 429 22.27 -17.00 7.08
C ASN A 429 21.78 -15.77 7.86
N LYS A 430 20.93 -14.94 7.25
CA LYS A 430 20.31 -13.79 7.94
C LYS A 430 18.88 -14.11 8.32
N GLU A 431 18.55 -13.90 9.58
CA GLU A 431 17.18 -14.04 10.06
C GLU A 431 16.28 -13.04 9.35
N THR A 432 15.26 -13.55 8.68
CA THR A 432 14.25 -12.75 8.00
C THR A 432 12.90 -13.10 8.58
N ILE A 433 12.26 -12.15 9.23
CA ILE A 433 10.90 -12.31 9.72
C ILE A 433 9.94 -11.83 8.63
N MET A 434 9.01 -12.70 8.24
CA MET A 434 7.97 -12.40 7.28
C MET A 434 6.70 -11.99 8.02
N LEU A 435 6.17 -10.82 7.69
CA LEU A 435 4.84 -10.42 8.13
C LEU A 435 3.81 -10.91 7.12
N PRO A 436 2.58 -11.22 7.56
CA PRO A 436 1.50 -11.55 6.63
C PRO A 436 1.30 -10.41 5.61
N PRO A 437 1.02 -10.71 4.34
CA PRO A 437 0.77 -9.67 3.35
C PRO A 437 -0.48 -8.87 3.71
N CYS A 438 -0.36 -7.55 3.70
CA CYS A 438 -1.52 -6.67 3.75
C CYS A 438 -2.08 -6.55 2.33
N THR A 439 -3.27 -7.08 2.09
CA THR A 439 -3.98 -6.89 0.82
C THR A 439 -4.72 -5.56 0.84
N SER A 440 -4.33 -4.60 0.03
CA SER A 440 -5.14 -3.42 -0.21
C SER A 440 -6.18 -3.72 -1.29
N ASN A 441 -7.43 -3.37 -1.02
CA ASN A 441 -8.63 -3.81 -1.75
C ASN A 441 -8.90 -3.08 -3.08
N ARG A 442 -7.95 -2.38 -3.71
CA ARG A 442 -8.27 -1.61 -4.93
C ARG A 442 -7.50 -1.94 -6.20
N GLN A 443 -6.43 -2.71 -6.11
CA GLN A 443 -5.78 -3.34 -7.28
C GLN A 443 -4.86 -4.43 -6.74
N THR A 444 -4.76 -5.54 -7.45
CA THR A 444 -4.02 -6.74 -7.09
C THR A 444 -2.50 -6.48 -7.04
N VAL A 445 -2.06 -5.71 -6.07
CA VAL A 445 -0.64 -5.52 -5.80
C VAL A 445 -0.32 -6.30 -4.54
N LEU A 446 0.44 -7.37 -4.70
CA LEU A 446 1.08 -8.11 -3.62
C LEU A 446 2.19 -7.23 -3.03
N SER A 447 1.86 -6.40 -2.05
CA SER A 447 2.89 -5.80 -1.20
C SER A 447 3.19 -6.79 -0.07
N MET A 448 4.37 -7.37 -0.08
CA MET A 448 4.87 -8.22 1.00
C MET A 448 5.84 -7.41 1.83
N PRO A 449 5.49 -6.96 3.05
CA PRO A 449 6.44 -6.27 3.89
C PRO A 449 7.56 -7.22 4.31
N TYR A 450 8.78 -6.76 4.13
CA TYR A 450 10.00 -7.48 4.41
C TYR A 450 10.77 -6.73 5.50
N LEU A 451 10.95 -7.32 6.66
CA LEU A 451 11.76 -6.80 7.75
C LEU A 451 13.07 -7.56 7.83
N ARG A 452 14.18 -6.86 7.63
CA ARG A 452 15.53 -7.39 7.88
C ARG A 452 15.92 -7.03 9.31
N THR A 453 16.03 -8.00 10.20
CA THR A 453 16.62 -7.76 11.52
C THR A 453 18.14 -7.85 11.41
N THR A 454 18.83 -6.72 11.49
CA THR A 454 20.23 -6.68 11.89
C THR A 454 20.25 -6.83 13.41
N GLY A 455 20.97 -7.82 13.93
CA GLY A 455 20.89 -8.40 15.25
C GLY A 455 21.15 -7.52 16.47
N GLU A 456 20.45 -6.40 16.67
CA GLU A 456 20.57 -5.63 17.93
C GLU A 456 19.27 -5.06 18.53
N HIS A 457 18.12 -5.19 17.92
CA HIS A 457 16.86 -4.84 18.59
C HIS A 457 15.73 -5.80 18.25
N CYS A 458 15.71 -6.91 18.96
CA CYS A 458 14.50 -7.69 19.10
C CYS A 458 13.51 -6.95 20.00
N GLY A 459 12.70 -6.07 19.42
CA GLY A 459 11.53 -5.55 20.10
C GLY A 459 10.61 -6.71 20.42
N LYS A 460 10.51 -7.09 21.70
CA LYS A 460 9.52 -8.06 22.17
C LYS A 460 8.15 -7.52 21.79
N PHE A 461 7.47 -8.20 20.86
CA PHE A 461 6.03 -8.06 20.75
C PHE A 461 5.42 -8.63 22.05
N PRO A 462 4.53 -7.87 22.72
CA PRO A 462 3.82 -8.39 23.87
C PRO A 462 2.83 -9.49 23.49
#